data_ec7e8de5e8ffec606852261cbbb63e28
#
_entry.id   ec7e8de5e8ffec606852261cbbb63e28
#
_cell.length_a   1.000
_cell.length_b   1.000
_cell.length_c   1.000
_cell.angle_alpha   90.00
_cell.angle_beta   90.00
_cell.angle_gamma   90.00
#
_symmetry.space_group_name_H-M   'P 1'
#
loop_
_entity.id
_entity.type
_entity.pdbx_description
1 polymer ?
#
loop_
_entity_poly.entity_id
_entity_poly.type
_entity_poly.pdbx_seq_one_letter_code
_entity_poly.pdbx_strand_id
1 'polypeptide(L)'
;MKNWVQFRIARPTYQLEEIKKFYGEGLGLKRVAGFENHDGYDGVMYGLPDVEYHLEFTQYIGGSPCPAPTKDNLLVFYIPNKNEIEEIKNRLQIMGYDEVEPENPYWLGKSITVEDPDGWRVVFMNTEGLK
;
A
#
# COMPACT_ATOMS: atom_id res chain seq x y z
N MET A 1 1.70 16.03 -21.29
CA MET A 1 1.82 15.68 -19.90
C MET A 1 2.10 16.82 -18.97
N LYS A 2 2.49 17.93 -19.54
CA LYS A 2 2.94 19.08 -18.77
C LYS A 2 1.91 19.61 -17.79
N ASN A 3 0.62 19.37 -18.06
CA ASN A 3 -0.45 19.88 -17.22
C ASN A 3 -1.07 18.84 -16.32
N TRP A 4 -0.48 17.67 -16.23
CA TRP A 4 -0.94 16.65 -15.31
C TRP A 4 -0.37 16.99 -13.93
N VAL A 5 -1.26 17.12 -12.95
CA VAL A 5 -0.85 17.63 -11.64
C VAL A 5 -0.90 16.59 -10.54
N GLN A 6 -1.62 15.49 -10.76
CA GLN A 6 -1.76 14.49 -9.70
C GLN A 6 -2.17 13.15 -10.29
N PHE A 7 -1.83 12.08 -9.59
CA PHE A 7 -2.17 10.73 -9.97
C PHE A 7 -2.70 9.97 -8.76
N ARG A 8 -3.77 9.22 -8.95
CA ARG A 8 -4.38 8.42 -7.90
C ARG A 8 -4.52 6.98 -8.34
N ILE A 9 -4.20 6.05 -7.44
CA ILE A 9 -4.54 4.66 -7.60
C ILE A 9 -5.63 4.37 -6.59
N ALA A 10 -6.80 3.94 -7.08
CA ALA A 10 -7.95 3.65 -6.22
C ALA A 10 -8.32 2.18 -6.34
N ARG A 11 -8.61 1.55 -5.20
CA ARG A 11 -9.09 0.19 -5.22
C ARG A 11 -10.06 -0.08 -4.08
N PRO A 12 -10.97 -1.06 -4.26
CA PRO A 12 -11.90 -1.41 -3.20
C PRO A 12 -11.26 -2.30 -2.15
N THR A 13 -11.87 -2.29 -0.98
CA THR A 13 -11.55 -3.24 0.09
C THR A 13 -12.84 -3.58 0.82
N TYR A 14 -12.86 -4.68 1.52
CA TYR A 14 -13.97 -5.07 2.37
C TYR A 14 -13.59 -4.98 3.84
N GLN A 15 -12.42 -4.44 4.16
CA GLN A 15 -11.92 -4.34 5.53
C GLN A 15 -11.11 -3.06 5.68
N LEU A 16 -11.81 -1.94 5.51
CA LEU A 16 -11.19 -0.62 5.49
C LEU A 16 -10.39 -0.32 6.76
N GLU A 17 -10.87 -0.77 7.94
CA GLU A 17 -10.16 -0.51 9.19
C GLU A 17 -8.81 -1.23 9.24
N GLU A 18 -8.75 -2.45 8.73
CA GLU A 18 -7.50 -3.19 8.65
C GLU A 18 -6.54 -2.55 7.65
N ILE A 19 -7.08 -2.05 6.54
CA ILE A 19 -6.30 -1.31 5.53
C ILE A 19 -5.69 -0.06 6.16
N LYS A 20 -6.47 0.69 6.95
CA LYS A 20 -5.97 1.88 7.64
C LYS A 20 -4.80 1.54 8.57
N LYS A 21 -4.90 0.44 9.29
CA LYS A 21 -3.82 0.01 10.17
C LYS A 21 -2.57 -0.37 9.39
N PHE A 22 -2.76 -1.12 8.32
CA PHE A 22 -1.63 -1.59 7.51
C PHE A 22 -0.88 -0.41 6.86
N TYR A 23 -1.58 0.44 6.13
CA TYR A 23 -0.94 1.54 5.39
C TYR A 23 -0.61 2.74 6.25
N GLY A 24 -1.46 3.06 7.22
CA GLY A 24 -1.23 4.20 8.10
C GLY A 24 -0.23 3.91 9.21
N GLU A 25 -0.48 2.86 10.00
CA GLU A 25 0.39 2.51 11.12
C GLU A 25 1.58 1.66 10.67
N GLY A 26 1.34 0.65 9.86
CA GLY A 26 2.39 -0.27 9.41
C GLY A 26 3.42 0.39 8.51
N LEU A 27 2.99 0.92 7.38
CA LEU A 27 3.88 1.60 6.46
C LEU A 27 4.23 3.01 6.93
N GLY A 28 3.37 3.64 7.70
CA GLY A 28 3.59 5.01 8.14
C GLY A 28 3.22 6.06 7.10
N LEU A 29 2.36 5.73 6.14
CA LEU A 29 1.92 6.70 5.15
C LEU A 29 1.04 7.76 5.77
N LYS A 30 1.11 8.97 5.23
CA LYS A 30 0.32 10.08 5.75
C LYS A 30 -1.10 10.03 5.18
N ARG A 31 -2.08 10.08 6.07
CA ARG A 31 -3.47 10.22 5.63
C ARG A 31 -3.69 11.64 5.11
N VAL A 32 -4.12 11.74 3.85
CA VAL A 32 -4.31 13.04 3.21
C VAL A 32 -5.77 13.41 3.05
N ALA A 33 -6.67 12.44 3.07
CA ALA A 33 -8.10 12.69 2.95
C ALA A 33 -8.89 11.45 3.37
N GLY A 34 -10.20 11.60 3.48
CA GLY A 34 -11.10 10.50 3.78
C GLY A 34 -12.53 10.97 3.74
N PHE A 35 -13.46 10.05 3.70
CA PHE A 35 -14.89 10.37 3.72
C PHE A 35 -15.66 9.17 4.26
N GLU A 36 -16.87 9.46 4.75
CA GLU A 36 -17.76 8.44 5.26
C GLU A 36 -19.14 8.60 4.64
N ASN A 37 -19.75 7.47 4.33
CA ASN A 37 -21.13 7.40 3.82
C ASN A 37 -21.42 8.39 2.70
N HIS A 38 -20.52 8.46 1.73
CA HIS A 38 -20.72 9.26 0.54
C HIS A 38 -21.27 8.35 -0.56
N ASP A 39 -22.55 8.46 -0.82
CA ASP A 39 -23.25 7.59 -1.77
C ASP A 39 -23.05 6.09 -1.47
N GLY A 40 -22.96 5.74 -0.18
CA GLY A 40 -22.79 4.34 0.23
C GLY A 40 -21.35 3.90 0.34
N TYR A 41 -20.38 4.79 0.17
CA TYR A 41 -18.96 4.48 0.26
C TYR A 41 -18.28 5.18 1.42
N ASP A 42 -17.40 4.44 2.09
CA ASP A 42 -16.39 5.01 2.98
C ASP A 42 -15.06 4.98 2.24
N GLY A 43 -14.18 5.90 2.56
CA GLY A 43 -12.89 5.92 1.89
C GLY A 43 -11.80 6.60 2.70
N VAL A 44 -10.56 6.25 2.39
CA VAL A 44 -9.38 6.85 2.98
C VAL A 44 -8.31 6.99 1.91
N MET A 45 -7.54 8.07 1.99
CA MET A 45 -6.46 8.33 1.05
C MET A 45 -5.16 8.53 1.78
N TYR A 46 -4.12 7.87 1.31
CA TYR A 46 -2.78 7.96 1.86
C TYR A 46 -1.81 8.47 0.80
N GLY A 47 -0.93 9.38 1.20
CA GLY A 47 0.08 9.93 0.31
C GLY A 47 1.48 9.66 0.80
N LEU A 48 2.43 9.79 -0.11
CA LEU A 48 3.83 9.77 0.21
C LEU A 48 4.30 11.22 0.39
N PRO A 49 5.30 11.46 1.26
CA PRO A 49 5.85 12.79 1.38
C PRO A 49 6.40 13.30 0.05
N ASP A 50 6.09 14.55 -0.27
CA ASP A 50 6.68 15.27 -1.41
C ASP A 50 6.45 14.66 -2.80
N VAL A 51 5.39 13.86 -2.97
CA VAL A 51 5.05 13.33 -4.30
C VAL A 51 3.59 13.63 -4.63
N GLU A 52 3.30 13.73 -5.92
CA GLU A 52 2.01 14.18 -6.44
C GLU A 52 1.06 13.03 -6.75
N TYR A 53 1.18 11.94 -6.03
CA TYR A 53 0.26 10.82 -6.18
C TYR A 53 -0.10 10.24 -4.83
N HIS A 54 -1.23 9.54 -4.80
CA HIS A 54 -1.72 8.95 -3.56
C HIS A 54 -2.53 7.69 -3.85
N LEU A 55 -2.75 6.93 -2.78
CA LEU A 55 -3.55 5.71 -2.81
C LEU A 55 -4.91 6.00 -2.19
N GLU A 56 -5.97 5.50 -2.83
CA GLU A 56 -7.30 5.57 -2.28
C GLU A 56 -7.85 4.16 -2.06
N PHE A 57 -8.42 3.94 -0.88
CA PHE A 57 -9.09 2.69 -0.55
C PHE A 57 -10.54 3.00 -0.24
N THR A 58 -11.46 2.30 -0.90
CA THR A 58 -12.89 2.51 -0.71
C THR A 58 -13.56 1.24 -0.25
N GLN A 59 -14.61 1.40 0.55
CA GLN A 59 -15.45 0.27 0.94
C GLN A 59 -16.91 0.65 0.75
N TYR A 60 -17.58 -0.13 -0.11
CA TYR A 60 -19.01 0.05 -0.35
C TYR A 60 -19.79 -0.65 0.77
N ILE A 61 -20.86 -0.01 1.25
CA ILE A 61 -21.65 -0.56 2.35
C ILE A 61 -22.27 -1.91 2.01
N GLY A 62 -22.61 -2.12 0.75
CA GLY A 62 -23.13 -3.40 0.27
C GLY A 62 -22.08 -4.30 -0.36
N GLY A 63 -20.80 -4.05 -0.08
CA GLY A 63 -19.72 -4.74 -0.73
C GLY A 63 -19.47 -6.17 -0.26
N SER A 64 -18.49 -6.78 -0.88
CA SER A 64 -18.05 -8.15 -0.57
C SER A 64 -16.51 -8.18 -0.62
N PRO A 65 -15.89 -9.28 -0.16
CA PRO A 65 -14.43 -9.37 -0.16
C PRO A 65 -13.82 -9.05 -1.53
N CYS A 66 -12.72 -8.30 -1.51
CA CYS A 66 -12.05 -7.81 -2.71
C CYS A 66 -10.57 -8.26 -2.70
N PRO A 67 -10.29 -9.57 -2.88
CA PRO A 67 -8.92 -10.05 -2.84
C PRO A 67 -8.13 -9.55 -4.05
N ALA A 68 -6.80 -9.52 -3.88
CA ALA A 68 -5.92 -9.17 -4.98
C ALA A 68 -6.11 -10.13 -6.15
N PRO A 69 -6.06 -9.64 -7.40
CA PRO A 69 -6.26 -10.51 -8.58
C PRO A 69 -5.15 -11.55 -8.74
N THR A 70 -3.90 -11.16 -8.52
CA THR A 70 -2.75 -12.06 -8.64
C THR A 70 -1.67 -11.68 -7.65
N LYS A 71 -0.70 -12.56 -7.49
CA LYS A 71 0.47 -12.29 -6.65
C LYS A 71 1.51 -11.39 -7.33
N ASP A 72 1.27 -11.03 -8.58
CA ASP A 72 2.12 -10.10 -9.32
C ASP A 72 1.51 -8.71 -9.44
N ASN A 73 0.37 -8.47 -8.76
CA ASN A 73 -0.16 -7.12 -8.60
C ASN A 73 0.55 -6.48 -7.43
N LEU A 74 1.48 -5.58 -7.73
CA LEU A 74 2.41 -5.04 -6.74
C LEU A 74 2.26 -3.54 -6.57
N LEU A 75 2.40 -3.09 -5.32
CA LEU A 75 2.67 -1.69 -5.00
C LEU A 75 4.13 -1.64 -4.58
N VAL A 76 4.95 -0.93 -5.33
CA VAL A 76 6.39 -0.89 -5.10
C VAL A 76 6.79 0.48 -4.56
N PHE A 77 7.36 0.49 -3.37
CA PHE A 77 7.88 1.70 -2.75
C PHE A 77 9.41 1.66 -2.78
N TYR A 78 10.01 2.68 -3.33
CA TYR A 78 11.46 2.79 -3.39
C TYR A 78 11.94 3.57 -2.19
N ILE A 79 12.70 2.92 -1.32
CA ILE A 79 13.14 3.49 -0.05
C ILE A 79 14.67 3.36 0.03
N PRO A 80 15.41 4.46 -0.17
CA PRO A 80 16.87 4.40 -0.17
C PRO A 80 17.47 4.00 1.17
N ASN A 81 16.81 4.38 2.28
CA ASN A 81 17.31 4.11 3.62
C ASN A 81 16.93 2.70 4.06
N LYS A 82 17.92 1.82 4.13
CA LYS A 82 17.69 0.42 4.52
C LYS A 82 17.12 0.30 5.93
N ASN A 83 17.52 1.18 6.84
CA ASN A 83 17.01 1.13 8.22
C ASN A 83 15.52 1.41 8.26
N GLU A 84 15.02 2.29 7.40
CA GLU A 84 13.60 2.59 7.32
C GLU A 84 12.82 1.36 6.88
N ILE A 85 13.35 0.60 5.92
CA ILE A 85 12.72 -0.65 5.47
C ILE A 85 12.65 -1.64 6.63
N GLU A 86 13.74 -1.78 7.39
CA GLU A 86 13.76 -2.70 8.53
C GLU A 86 12.76 -2.28 9.62
N GLU A 87 12.61 -1.00 9.85
CA GLU A 87 11.60 -0.49 10.79
C GLU A 87 10.19 -0.83 10.34
N ILE A 88 9.89 -0.63 9.07
CA ILE A 88 8.58 -0.97 8.49
C ILE A 88 8.33 -2.47 8.61
N LYS A 89 9.31 -3.27 8.23
CA LYS A 89 9.22 -4.73 8.31
C LYS A 89 8.90 -5.17 9.73
N ASN A 90 9.60 -4.60 10.71
CA ASN A 90 9.40 -4.98 12.11
C ASN A 90 8.01 -4.58 12.61
N ARG A 91 7.53 -3.40 12.26
CA ARG A 91 6.17 -2.98 12.62
C ARG A 91 5.12 -3.91 12.02
N LEU A 92 5.27 -4.22 10.74
CA LEU A 92 4.31 -5.11 10.06
C LEU A 92 4.33 -6.51 10.66
N GLN A 93 5.51 -7.01 11.00
CA GLN A 93 5.65 -8.31 11.63
C GLN A 93 4.92 -8.39 12.97
N ILE A 94 5.06 -7.34 13.78
CA ILE A 94 4.34 -7.24 15.06
C ILE A 94 2.83 -7.22 14.83
N MET A 95 2.37 -6.63 13.75
CA MET A 95 0.96 -6.56 13.38
C MET A 95 0.45 -7.87 12.76
N GLY A 96 1.32 -8.83 12.52
CA GLY A 96 0.93 -10.12 11.95
C GLY A 96 1.19 -10.28 10.46
N TYR A 97 1.92 -9.35 9.85
CA TYR A 97 2.23 -9.39 8.42
C TYR A 97 3.70 -9.72 8.20
N ASP A 98 3.99 -10.99 7.95
CA ASP A 98 5.35 -11.46 7.73
C ASP A 98 5.78 -11.29 6.28
N GLU A 99 7.08 -11.27 6.08
CA GLU A 99 7.65 -11.28 4.73
C GLU A 99 7.22 -12.54 3.98
N VAL A 100 6.89 -12.38 2.68
CA VAL A 100 6.55 -13.51 1.82
C VAL A 100 7.54 -13.56 0.66
N GLU A 101 7.67 -14.75 0.07
CA GLU A 101 8.52 -14.93 -1.10
C GLU A 101 7.82 -14.30 -2.32
N PRO A 102 8.51 -13.45 -3.10
CA PRO A 102 7.90 -12.86 -4.28
C PRO A 102 7.61 -13.90 -5.36
N GLU A 103 6.53 -13.69 -6.11
CA GLU A 103 6.18 -14.56 -7.21
C GLU A 103 7.19 -14.43 -8.35
N ASN A 104 7.56 -13.19 -8.66
CA ASN A 104 8.55 -12.90 -9.69
C ASN A 104 9.94 -12.90 -9.08
N PRO A 105 10.84 -13.80 -9.53
CA PRO A 105 12.20 -13.89 -8.99
C PRO A 105 13.03 -12.60 -9.10
N TYR A 106 12.61 -11.68 -9.95
CA TYR A 106 13.29 -10.39 -10.08
C TYR A 106 13.47 -9.70 -8.72
N TRP A 107 12.49 -9.85 -7.83
CA TRP A 107 12.48 -9.16 -6.54
C TRP A 107 13.30 -9.85 -5.45
N LEU A 108 13.78 -11.06 -5.71
CA LEU A 108 14.55 -11.79 -4.72
C LEU A 108 15.90 -11.12 -4.41
N GLY A 109 16.22 -11.06 -3.13
CA GLY A 109 17.52 -10.58 -2.67
C GLY A 109 17.75 -9.10 -2.70
N LYS A 110 16.81 -8.31 -3.24
CA LYS A 110 16.97 -6.85 -3.35
C LYS A 110 15.83 -6.07 -2.73
N SER A 111 14.80 -6.75 -2.27
CA SER A 111 13.61 -6.11 -1.74
C SER A 111 12.93 -7.01 -0.72
N ILE A 112 11.96 -6.45 -0.02
CA ILE A 112 11.10 -7.17 0.92
C ILE A 112 9.68 -7.09 0.40
N THR A 113 8.97 -8.21 0.40
CA THR A 113 7.58 -8.30 -0.05
C THR A 113 6.69 -8.74 1.11
N VAL A 114 5.57 -8.04 1.31
CA VAL A 114 4.55 -8.43 2.29
C VAL A 114 3.19 -8.39 1.61
N GLU A 115 2.20 -9.08 2.20
CA GLU A 115 0.82 -9.00 1.71
C GLU A 115 0.00 -8.14 2.65
N ASP A 116 -0.81 -7.25 2.07
CA ASP A 116 -1.73 -6.45 2.87
C ASP A 116 -2.96 -7.28 3.27
N PRO A 117 -3.91 -6.73 4.03
CA PRO A 117 -5.09 -7.50 4.48
C PRO A 117 -5.90 -8.16 3.36
N ASP A 118 -5.88 -7.63 2.15
CA ASP A 118 -6.61 -8.18 1.01
C ASP A 118 -5.75 -9.08 0.13
N GLY A 119 -4.48 -9.28 0.50
CA GLY A 119 -3.56 -10.09 -0.28
C GLY A 119 -2.82 -9.33 -1.36
N TRP A 120 -3.00 -8.01 -1.46
CA TRP A 120 -2.19 -7.19 -2.35
C TRP A 120 -0.75 -7.19 -1.85
N ARG A 121 0.17 -7.39 -2.77
CA ARG A 121 1.58 -7.44 -2.42
C ARG A 121 2.21 -6.06 -2.47
N VAL A 122 2.95 -5.76 -1.41
CA VAL A 122 3.64 -4.49 -1.24
C VAL A 122 5.13 -4.81 -1.18
N VAL A 123 5.91 -4.11 -2.00
CA VAL A 123 7.35 -4.33 -2.13
C VAL A 123 8.09 -3.09 -1.67
N PHE A 124 9.07 -3.29 -0.80
CA PHE A 124 9.96 -2.22 -0.35
C PHE A 124 11.32 -2.44 -0.97
N MET A 125 11.65 -1.60 -1.94
CA MET A 125 12.86 -1.74 -2.74
C MET A 125 13.92 -0.75 -2.25
N ASN A 126 15.09 -1.28 -1.87
CA ASN A 126 16.14 -0.45 -1.30
C ASN A 126 16.98 0.19 -2.39
N THR A 127 16.37 1.09 -3.14
CA THR A 127 17.05 1.89 -4.16
C THR A 127 16.39 3.26 -4.24
N GLU A 128 16.98 4.15 -5.02
CA GLU A 128 16.42 5.49 -5.22
C GLU A 128 15.40 5.53 -6.37
N GLY A 129 15.00 4.38 -6.86
CA GLY A 129 14.04 4.29 -7.95
C GLY A 129 14.71 4.16 -9.31
N LEU A 130 13.91 4.32 -10.34
CA LEU A 130 14.41 4.27 -11.71
C LEU A 130 15.14 5.57 -12.03
N LYS A 131 16.26 5.45 -12.70
CA LYS A 131 17.07 6.60 -13.09
C LYS A 131 16.92 6.88 -14.59
#